data_bf263e0a64c6fe734c0798022ad542f2
#
_entry.id   bf263e0a64c6fe734c0798022ad542f2
#
_cell.length_a   1.000
_cell.length_b   1.000
_cell.length_c   1.000
_cell.angle_alpha   90.00
_cell.angle_beta   90.00
_cell.angle_gamma   90.00
#
_symmetry.space_group_name_H-M   'P 1'
#
loop_
_entity.id
_entity.type
_entity.pdbx_description
1 polymer ?
#
loop_
_entity_poly.entity_id
_entity_poly.type
_entity_poly.pdbx_seq_one_letter_code
_entity_poly.pdbx_strand_id
1 'polypeptide(L)'
;TVNTSYFTNELAMKPDFQMQYGNGFNQNFGWFFSNWGPSFDEGGPAGWGRQNAINGTVSGQPGFLKHPYNSNLNARFLARDLLPLIGLSMDSLWEWKPYDSVGDLFQPGEIVNTNINFRGQSDDGKVSYNVNYGNLDDKGFTPGNTLRRNALSFGGRAVLSNKITVNGTLNYTATDFKTPPIAAAYSSGSSDSSLYGNVFYTPRSVGIAQLPYAHPITGASIYYRSSNGIQHPLWTVNNTGDAQMTHRLFGGVSAQYDISDNLNLRYSYGYDVYSEDNTSYQNKGGVDGSLETQSG
;
A
#
# COMPACT_ATOMS: atom_id res chain seq x y z
N THR A 1 33.07 -6.41 8.32
CA THR A 1 31.92 -7.16 8.88
C THR A 1 30.74 -7.10 7.95
N VAL A 2 29.97 -8.18 7.89
CA VAL A 2 28.71 -8.26 7.18
C VAL A 2 27.64 -8.67 8.18
N ASN A 3 26.54 -7.94 8.24
CA ASN A 3 25.38 -8.26 9.05
C ASN A 3 24.12 -8.23 8.19
N THR A 4 23.31 -9.27 8.30
CA THR A 4 21.99 -9.33 7.67
C THR A 4 20.96 -9.67 8.73
N SER A 5 19.84 -8.98 8.71
CA SER A 5 18.69 -9.25 9.58
C SER A 5 17.43 -9.35 8.74
N TYR A 6 16.53 -10.23 9.18
CA TYR A 6 15.21 -10.44 8.61
C TYR A 6 14.17 -10.28 9.70
N PHE A 7 13.13 -9.52 9.40
CA PHE A 7 11.99 -9.31 10.28
C PHE A 7 10.70 -9.51 9.52
N THR A 8 9.67 -9.95 10.23
CA THR A 8 8.29 -9.95 9.74
C THR A 8 7.46 -9.06 10.63
N ASN A 9 6.47 -8.42 10.05
CA ASN A 9 5.45 -7.68 10.78
C ASN A 9 4.06 -8.06 10.28
N GLU A 10 3.09 -8.00 11.16
CA GLU A 10 1.69 -8.32 10.88
C GLU A 10 0.80 -7.26 11.50
N LEU A 11 -0.43 -7.19 11.01
CA LEU A 11 -1.44 -6.32 11.60
C LEU A 11 -1.76 -6.81 13.02
N ALA A 12 -1.38 -6.03 14.03
CA ALA A 12 -1.58 -6.40 15.42
C ALA A 12 -3.04 -6.21 15.89
N MET A 13 -3.74 -5.23 15.32
CA MET A 13 -5.10 -4.89 15.73
C MET A 13 -5.84 -4.22 14.58
N LYS A 14 -7.11 -4.50 14.47
CA LYS A 14 -8.07 -3.80 13.60
C LYS A 14 -9.27 -3.35 14.45
N PRO A 15 -10.05 -2.35 14.00
CA PRO A 15 -11.30 -2.00 14.68
C PRO A 15 -12.25 -3.19 14.81
N ASP A 16 -13.00 -3.23 15.88
CA ASP A 16 -14.07 -4.21 16.05
C ASP A 16 -15.23 -3.85 15.14
N PHE A 17 -15.39 -4.62 14.07
CA PHE A 17 -16.49 -4.48 13.15
C PHE A 17 -17.68 -5.35 13.59
N GLN A 18 -18.89 -4.83 13.41
CA GLN A 18 -20.07 -5.65 13.58
C GLN A 18 -20.09 -6.76 12.53
N MET A 19 -20.52 -7.97 12.90
CA MET A 19 -20.57 -9.16 12.06
C MET A 19 -21.97 -9.79 12.04
N GLN A 20 -23.01 -9.01 12.38
CA GLN A 20 -24.39 -9.48 12.47
C GLN A 20 -25.26 -9.13 11.27
N TYR A 21 -24.93 -8.01 10.60
CA TYR A 21 -25.76 -7.45 9.52
C TYR A 21 -24.93 -7.22 8.26
N GLY A 22 -25.56 -7.44 7.12
CA GLY A 22 -24.96 -7.20 5.81
C GLY A 22 -25.47 -5.94 5.11
N ASN A 23 -25.33 -5.91 3.79
CA ASN A 23 -25.75 -4.79 2.96
C ASN A 23 -27.24 -4.49 3.10
N GLY A 24 -27.57 -3.19 3.16
CA GLY A 24 -28.95 -2.75 3.09
C GLY A 24 -29.27 -1.57 3.99
N PHE A 25 -30.54 -1.25 4.11
CA PHE A 25 -31.02 -0.14 4.89
C PHE A 25 -32.29 -0.56 5.64
N ASN A 26 -32.46 -0.12 6.88
CA ASN A 26 -33.66 -0.44 7.69
C ASN A 26 -33.99 -1.94 7.70
N GLN A 27 -32.96 -2.79 7.80
CA GLN A 27 -33.07 -4.24 7.74
C GLN A 27 -33.61 -4.81 6.40
N ASN A 28 -33.68 -3.99 5.37
CA ASN A 28 -33.98 -4.39 4.01
C ASN A 28 -32.67 -4.58 3.23
N PHE A 29 -32.60 -5.63 2.44
CA PHE A 29 -31.44 -5.90 1.59
C PHE A 29 -31.27 -4.85 0.49
N GLY A 30 -30.03 -4.49 0.20
CA GLY A 30 -29.65 -3.68 -0.95
C GLY A 30 -28.14 -3.66 -1.09
N TRP A 31 -27.64 -3.66 -2.31
CA TRP A 31 -26.20 -3.55 -2.59
C TRP A 31 -25.70 -2.11 -2.35
N PHE A 32 -25.67 -1.69 -1.07
CA PHE A 32 -25.21 -0.37 -0.62
C PHE A 32 -23.92 -0.46 0.20
N PHE A 33 -23.29 0.67 0.45
CA PHE A 33 -22.21 0.84 1.43
C PHE A 33 -22.78 0.98 2.85
N SER A 34 -23.52 0.04 3.30
CA SER A 34 -24.10 0.07 4.64
C SER A 34 -24.12 -1.33 5.23
N ASN A 35 -24.13 -1.40 6.54
CA ASN A 35 -24.26 -2.62 7.32
C ASN A 35 -25.55 -2.59 8.15
N TRP A 36 -26.62 -2.03 7.60
CA TRP A 36 -27.96 -1.91 8.23
C TRP A 36 -29.00 -2.76 7.51
N GLY A 37 -28.58 -3.71 6.71
CA GLY A 37 -29.42 -4.66 6.02
C GLY A 37 -29.88 -5.81 6.90
N PRO A 38 -30.32 -6.94 6.31
CA PRO A 38 -30.75 -8.10 7.04
C PRO A 38 -29.62 -8.70 7.88
N SER A 39 -30.02 -9.37 8.98
CA SER A 39 -29.13 -10.21 9.77
C SER A 39 -28.59 -11.38 8.93
N PHE A 40 -27.44 -11.87 9.29
CA PHE A 40 -26.90 -13.13 8.77
C PHE A 40 -27.63 -14.35 9.36
N ASP A 41 -28.30 -14.20 10.48
CA ASP A 41 -29.12 -15.24 11.07
C ASP A 41 -30.48 -15.32 10.39
N GLU A 42 -30.94 -16.53 10.06
CA GLU A 42 -32.24 -16.76 9.42
C GLU A 42 -33.42 -16.20 10.22
N GLY A 43 -33.28 -16.15 11.53
CA GLY A 43 -34.26 -15.61 12.46
C GLY A 43 -34.19 -14.10 12.67
N GLY A 44 -33.38 -13.36 11.92
CA GLY A 44 -33.24 -11.92 12.07
C GLY A 44 -34.56 -11.15 11.87
N PRO A 45 -34.68 -9.91 12.41
CA PRO A 45 -35.97 -9.19 12.46
C PRO A 45 -36.63 -8.97 11.10
N ALA A 46 -35.85 -8.86 10.04
CA ALA A 46 -36.38 -8.70 8.68
C ALA A 46 -36.65 -10.03 7.97
N GLY A 47 -36.21 -11.15 8.54
CA GLY A 47 -36.35 -12.48 7.98
C GLY A 47 -35.54 -12.65 6.69
N TRP A 48 -34.45 -13.35 6.73
CA TRP A 48 -33.56 -13.61 5.60
C TRP A 48 -34.30 -14.08 4.32
N GLY A 49 -35.19 -15.07 4.46
CA GLY A 49 -35.94 -15.59 3.33
C GLY A 49 -36.87 -14.56 2.66
N ARG A 50 -37.40 -13.64 3.43
CA ARG A 50 -38.24 -12.56 2.92
C ARG A 50 -37.45 -11.52 2.13
N GLN A 51 -36.26 -11.17 2.59
CA GLN A 51 -35.40 -10.21 1.90
C GLN A 51 -34.81 -10.79 0.62
N ASN A 52 -34.56 -12.06 0.60
CA ASN A 52 -34.08 -12.78 -0.56
C ASN A 52 -35.06 -12.66 -1.76
N ALA A 53 -36.35 -12.44 -1.50
CA ALA A 53 -37.35 -12.25 -2.52
C ALA A 53 -37.41 -10.81 -3.09
N ILE A 54 -36.73 -9.85 -2.46
CA ILE A 54 -36.75 -8.45 -2.87
C ILE A 54 -35.65 -8.16 -3.89
N ASN A 55 -35.95 -7.31 -4.87
CA ASN A 55 -34.99 -6.79 -5.86
C ASN A 55 -34.38 -7.84 -6.82
N GLY A 56 -35.05 -8.95 -7.06
CA GLY A 56 -34.55 -9.98 -7.99
C GLY A 56 -33.30 -10.71 -7.49
N THR A 57 -33.00 -10.62 -6.21
CA THR A 57 -31.86 -11.31 -5.59
C THR A 57 -32.16 -12.75 -5.17
N VAL A 58 -33.36 -13.24 -5.46
CA VAL A 58 -33.83 -14.59 -5.11
C VAL A 58 -32.92 -15.63 -5.75
N SER A 59 -32.31 -16.46 -4.94
CA SER A 59 -31.51 -17.60 -5.40
C SER A 59 -32.31 -18.90 -5.49
N GLY A 60 -33.45 -18.97 -4.77
CA GLY A 60 -34.17 -20.22 -4.53
C GLY A 60 -33.45 -21.18 -3.57
N GLN A 61 -32.31 -20.79 -3.02
CA GLN A 61 -31.52 -21.58 -2.10
C GLN A 61 -31.33 -20.80 -0.78
N PRO A 62 -31.76 -21.36 0.37
CA PRO A 62 -31.58 -20.72 1.65
C PRO A 62 -30.10 -20.42 1.94
N GLY A 63 -29.84 -19.24 2.52
CA GLY A 63 -28.47 -18.81 2.83
C GLY A 63 -27.66 -18.26 1.64
N PHE A 64 -28.27 -18.18 0.45
CA PHE A 64 -27.60 -17.67 -0.75
C PHE A 64 -28.40 -16.58 -1.45
N LEU A 65 -27.69 -15.62 -2.01
CA LEU A 65 -28.18 -14.61 -2.95
C LEU A 65 -27.70 -14.93 -4.36
N LYS A 66 -28.30 -14.29 -5.34
CA LYS A 66 -27.62 -14.18 -6.64
C LYS A 66 -26.29 -13.42 -6.45
N HIS A 67 -25.28 -13.84 -7.15
CA HIS A 67 -23.95 -13.23 -7.08
C HIS A 67 -24.05 -11.70 -7.29
N PRO A 68 -23.29 -10.87 -6.54
CA PRO A 68 -23.38 -9.40 -6.63
C PRO A 68 -23.24 -8.88 -8.05
N TYR A 69 -22.40 -9.50 -8.85
CA TYR A 69 -22.22 -9.10 -10.25
C TYR A 69 -23.40 -9.47 -11.17
N ASN A 70 -24.21 -10.43 -10.79
CA ASN A 70 -25.47 -10.73 -11.48
C ASN A 70 -26.63 -9.84 -11.04
N SER A 71 -26.65 -9.49 -9.76
CA SER A 71 -27.74 -8.70 -9.17
C SER A 71 -27.63 -7.22 -9.51
N ASN A 72 -26.46 -6.74 -9.85
CA ASN A 72 -26.18 -5.35 -10.16
C ASN A 72 -25.84 -5.19 -11.65
N LEU A 73 -26.84 -5.41 -12.50
CA LEU A 73 -26.70 -5.28 -13.97
C LEU A 73 -26.29 -3.86 -14.43
N ASN A 74 -26.33 -2.89 -13.54
CA ASN A 74 -25.87 -1.52 -13.78
C ASN A 74 -24.39 -1.32 -13.39
N ALA A 75 -23.69 -2.38 -12.97
CA ALA A 75 -22.26 -2.27 -12.73
C ALA A 75 -21.56 -1.81 -14.02
N ARG A 76 -20.81 -0.74 -13.90
CA ARG A 76 -20.28 0.08 -15.00
C ARG A 76 -19.61 -0.70 -16.14
N PHE A 77 -19.08 -1.87 -15.84
CA PHE A 77 -18.34 -2.71 -16.78
C PHE A 77 -18.81 -4.16 -16.78
N LEU A 78 -19.96 -4.46 -16.16
CA LEU A 78 -20.50 -5.79 -16.09
C LEU A 78 -21.58 -5.95 -17.17
N ALA A 79 -21.15 -6.41 -18.32
CA ALA A 79 -22.05 -6.92 -19.33
C ALA A 79 -22.22 -8.44 -19.13
N ARG A 80 -23.34 -9.00 -19.61
CA ARG A 80 -23.62 -10.46 -19.52
C ARG A 80 -22.55 -11.32 -20.15
N ASP A 81 -21.88 -10.80 -21.16
CA ASP A 81 -20.75 -11.42 -21.84
C ASP A 81 -19.46 -11.45 -21.00
N LEU A 82 -19.34 -10.55 -20.00
CA LEU A 82 -18.22 -10.55 -19.10
C LEU A 82 -18.27 -11.70 -18.08
N LEU A 83 -19.45 -12.09 -17.62
CA LEU A 83 -19.59 -13.09 -16.55
C LEU A 83 -18.82 -14.39 -16.82
N PRO A 84 -18.92 -15.01 -18.03
CA PRO A 84 -18.13 -16.21 -18.34
C PRO A 84 -16.62 -15.97 -18.32
N LEU A 85 -16.17 -14.76 -18.70
CA LEU A 85 -14.74 -14.41 -18.72
C LEU A 85 -14.12 -14.32 -17.32
N ILE A 86 -14.93 -14.04 -16.30
CA ILE A 86 -14.51 -14.00 -14.89
C ILE A 86 -14.95 -15.26 -14.12
N GLY A 87 -15.33 -16.33 -14.82
CA GLY A 87 -15.71 -17.59 -14.20
C GLY A 87 -17.10 -17.60 -13.57
N LEU A 88 -17.97 -16.67 -13.92
CA LEU A 88 -19.33 -16.54 -13.40
C LEU A 88 -20.38 -16.83 -14.51
N SER A 89 -21.59 -17.13 -14.05
CA SER A 89 -22.80 -17.25 -14.87
C SER A 89 -23.95 -16.46 -14.28
N MET A 90 -25.07 -16.37 -15.02
CA MET A 90 -26.30 -15.72 -14.49
C MET A 90 -26.90 -16.47 -13.30
N ASP A 91 -26.52 -17.73 -13.09
CA ASP A 91 -26.98 -18.58 -11.99
C ASP A 91 -25.98 -18.67 -10.84
N SER A 92 -24.85 -17.96 -10.93
CA SER A 92 -23.86 -17.93 -9.87
C SER A 92 -24.45 -17.35 -8.59
N LEU A 93 -24.13 -18.00 -7.48
CA LEU A 93 -24.64 -17.67 -6.15
C LEU A 93 -23.54 -17.04 -5.29
N TRP A 94 -23.98 -16.30 -4.28
CA TRP A 94 -23.17 -15.67 -3.26
C TRP A 94 -23.68 -16.07 -1.89
N GLU A 95 -22.80 -16.60 -1.06
CA GLU A 95 -23.17 -17.01 0.28
C GLU A 95 -23.39 -15.77 1.17
N TRP A 96 -24.53 -15.74 1.85
CA TRP A 96 -24.88 -14.70 2.79
C TRP A 96 -24.29 -14.99 4.16
N LYS A 97 -23.10 -14.49 4.37
CA LYS A 97 -22.36 -14.60 5.62
C LYS A 97 -21.46 -13.39 5.84
N PRO A 98 -20.94 -13.18 7.04
CA PRO A 98 -19.93 -12.15 7.25
C PRO A 98 -18.59 -12.55 6.61
N TYR A 99 -17.97 -11.58 5.93
CA TYR A 99 -16.63 -11.65 5.34
C TYR A 99 -15.71 -10.66 6.05
N ASP A 100 -14.47 -11.04 6.29
CA ASP A 100 -13.45 -10.18 6.88
C ASP A 100 -12.63 -9.43 5.82
N SER A 101 -13.30 -8.66 4.97
CA SER A 101 -12.64 -7.91 3.90
C SER A 101 -11.52 -6.96 4.39
N VAL A 102 -11.57 -6.53 5.65
CA VAL A 102 -10.49 -5.73 6.24
C VAL A 102 -9.28 -6.60 6.54
N GLY A 103 -9.47 -7.78 7.12
CA GLY A 103 -8.39 -8.75 7.34
C GLY A 103 -7.80 -9.26 6.03
N ASP A 104 -8.65 -9.54 5.05
CA ASP A 104 -8.26 -10.05 3.72
C ASP A 104 -7.42 -9.05 2.91
N LEU A 105 -7.47 -7.75 3.23
CA LEU A 105 -6.63 -6.76 2.58
C LEU A 105 -5.16 -6.87 2.99
N PHE A 106 -4.90 -7.08 4.28
CA PHE A 106 -3.56 -7.01 4.81
C PHE A 106 -2.79 -8.32 4.58
N GLN A 107 -1.48 -8.20 4.51
CA GLN A 107 -0.54 -9.30 4.30
C GLN A 107 0.57 -9.23 5.34
N PRO A 108 1.30 -10.33 5.61
CA PRO A 108 2.54 -10.23 6.36
C PRO A 108 3.54 -9.34 5.64
N GLY A 109 4.13 -8.40 6.36
CA GLY A 109 5.22 -7.59 5.87
C GLY A 109 6.57 -8.26 6.11
N GLU A 110 7.55 -7.94 5.26
CA GLU A 110 8.90 -8.51 5.29
C GLU A 110 9.93 -7.40 5.23
N ILE A 111 10.90 -7.45 6.12
CA ILE A 111 11.99 -6.47 6.18
C ILE A 111 13.32 -7.22 6.12
N VAL A 112 14.11 -6.90 5.12
CA VAL A 112 15.50 -7.37 4.99
C VAL A 112 16.43 -6.18 5.13
N ASN A 113 17.36 -6.25 6.07
CA ASN A 113 18.36 -5.20 6.26
C ASN A 113 19.76 -5.83 6.22
N THR A 114 20.59 -5.37 5.30
CA THR A 114 21.97 -5.84 5.13
C THR A 114 22.94 -4.67 5.29
N ASN A 115 23.94 -4.84 6.14
CA ASN A 115 24.98 -3.85 6.36
C ASN A 115 26.34 -4.50 6.15
N ILE A 116 27.19 -3.83 5.38
CA ILE A 116 28.56 -4.22 5.11
C ILE A 116 29.49 -3.09 5.56
N ASN A 117 30.43 -3.42 6.41
CA ASN A 117 31.38 -2.43 6.90
C ASN A 117 32.82 -2.90 6.64
N PHE A 118 33.60 -2.00 6.03
CA PHE A 118 35.03 -2.11 5.83
C PHE A 118 35.73 -0.99 6.57
N ARG A 119 36.76 -1.33 7.33
CA ARG A 119 37.60 -0.34 8.00
C ARG A 119 39.06 -0.77 7.90
N GLY A 120 39.92 0.19 7.81
CA GLY A 120 41.38 -0.04 7.77
C GLY A 120 42.13 1.18 8.23
N GLN A 121 43.42 0.93 8.47
CA GLN A 121 44.38 1.98 8.76
C GLN A 121 45.74 1.59 8.17
N SER A 122 46.60 2.60 7.90
CA SER A 122 47.96 2.40 7.51
C SER A 122 48.81 1.85 8.69
N ASP A 123 49.92 1.18 8.40
CA ASP A 123 50.81 0.58 9.42
C ASP A 123 51.33 1.63 10.42
N ASP A 124 51.56 2.86 9.95
CA ASP A 124 52.01 3.98 10.79
C ASP A 124 50.85 4.71 11.52
N GLY A 125 49.61 4.23 11.34
CA GLY A 125 48.41 4.80 11.96
C GLY A 125 48.00 6.20 11.48
N LYS A 126 48.71 6.75 10.48
CA LYS A 126 48.43 8.12 9.99
C LYS A 126 47.21 8.22 9.12
N VAL A 127 46.81 7.16 8.43
CA VAL A 127 45.63 7.10 7.60
C VAL A 127 44.69 6.05 8.15
N SER A 128 43.44 6.43 8.36
CA SER A 128 42.38 5.48 8.70
C SER A 128 41.12 5.79 7.88
N TYR A 129 40.41 4.73 7.55
CA TYR A 129 39.16 4.83 6.79
C TYR A 129 38.11 3.85 7.26
N ASN A 130 36.87 4.23 7.03
CA ASN A 130 35.70 3.41 7.23
C ASN A 130 34.76 3.58 6.04
N VAL A 131 34.30 2.47 5.47
CA VAL A 131 33.31 2.43 4.40
C VAL A 131 32.17 1.55 4.88
N ASN A 132 30.98 2.09 4.84
CA ASN A 132 29.78 1.34 5.21
C ASN A 132 28.78 1.39 4.06
N TYR A 133 28.22 0.23 3.71
CA TYR A 133 27.10 0.08 2.80
C TYR A 133 25.93 -0.57 3.53
N GLY A 134 24.78 0.06 3.46
CA GLY A 134 23.53 -0.43 4.01
C GLY A 134 22.47 -0.58 2.91
N ASN A 135 21.77 -1.70 2.92
CA ASN A 135 20.61 -1.96 2.08
C ASN A 135 19.44 -2.34 2.97
N LEU A 136 18.32 -1.66 2.78
CA LEU A 136 17.03 -1.96 3.40
C LEU A 136 16.02 -2.24 2.28
N ASP A 137 15.35 -3.40 2.35
CA ASP A 137 14.18 -3.75 1.55
C ASP A 137 13.04 -4.05 2.51
N ASP A 138 12.04 -3.19 2.54
CA ASP A 138 10.87 -3.27 3.43
C ASP A 138 9.62 -3.37 2.57
N LYS A 139 8.89 -4.46 2.73
CA LYS A 139 7.55 -4.67 2.21
C LYS A 139 6.57 -4.59 3.36
N GLY A 140 5.76 -3.56 3.36
CA GLY A 140 4.77 -3.32 4.40
C GLY A 140 3.65 -4.37 4.44
N PHE A 141 2.97 -4.42 5.57
CA PHE A 141 1.78 -5.27 5.72
C PHE A 141 0.56 -4.76 4.92
N THR A 142 0.59 -3.53 4.43
CA THR A 142 -0.38 -3.03 3.43
C THR A 142 0.16 -3.37 2.05
N PRO A 143 -0.59 -4.10 1.21
CA PRO A 143 -0.17 -4.40 -0.15
C PRO A 143 0.17 -3.13 -0.95
N GLY A 144 1.24 -3.18 -1.74
CA GLY A 144 1.72 -2.03 -2.52
C GLY A 144 2.59 -1.05 -1.73
N ASN A 145 2.70 -1.17 -0.41
CA ASN A 145 3.60 -0.34 0.39
C ASN A 145 5.00 -0.97 0.42
N THR A 146 5.99 -0.25 -0.11
CA THR A 146 7.39 -0.71 -0.14
C THR A 146 8.34 0.44 0.13
N LEU A 147 9.44 0.15 0.82
CA LEU A 147 10.56 1.06 1.01
C LEU A 147 11.86 0.36 0.68
N ARG A 148 12.61 0.87 -0.28
CA ARG A 148 13.96 0.44 -0.58
C ARG A 148 14.92 1.58 -0.31
N ARG A 149 15.97 1.29 0.44
CA ARG A 149 17.00 2.28 0.73
C ARG A 149 18.39 1.68 0.58
N ASN A 150 19.22 2.35 -0.22
CA ASN A 150 20.64 2.09 -0.31
C ASN A 150 21.39 3.27 0.30
N ALA A 151 22.29 3.00 1.21
CA ALA A 151 23.09 4.00 1.88
C ALA A 151 24.57 3.64 1.78
N LEU A 152 25.38 4.57 1.32
CA LEU A 152 26.84 4.45 1.29
C LEU A 152 27.44 5.55 2.14
N SER A 153 28.28 5.16 3.09
CA SER A 153 28.99 6.10 3.95
C SER A 153 30.50 5.86 3.85
N PHE A 154 31.22 6.92 3.70
CA PHE A 154 32.68 6.95 3.76
C PHE A 154 33.14 7.92 4.83
N GLY A 155 34.06 7.47 5.68
CA GLY A 155 34.75 8.32 6.65
C GLY A 155 36.27 8.08 6.55
N GLY A 156 37.02 9.14 6.63
CA GLY A 156 38.49 9.08 6.56
C GLY A 156 39.15 10.11 7.44
N ARG A 157 40.33 9.72 7.96
CA ARG A 157 41.22 10.62 8.67
C ARG A 157 42.64 10.41 8.13
N ALA A 158 43.35 11.51 7.90
CA ALA A 158 44.75 11.49 7.48
C ALA A 158 45.53 12.52 8.31
N VAL A 159 46.60 12.04 8.91
CA VAL A 159 47.66 12.88 9.55
C VAL A 159 48.73 13.15 8.50
N LEU A 160 48.65 14.32 7.86
CA LEU A 160 49.56 14.68 6.76
C LEU A 160 50.95 15.08 7.27
N SER A 161 51.01 15.61 8.49
CA SER A 161 52.26 15.93 9.16
C SER A 161 52.05 15.95 10.68
N ASN A 162 53.09 16.21 11.43
CA ASN A 162 52.98 16.43 12.88
C ASN A 162 52.13 17.64 13.28
N LYS A 163 51.72 18.44 12.30
CA LYS A 163 50.91 19.66 12.54
C LYS A 163 49.55 19.67 11.81
N ILE A 164 49.36 18.78 10.81
CA ILE A 164 48.17 18.86 9.96
C ILE A 164 47.41 17.53 10.02
N THR A 165 46.14 17.60 10.43
CA THR A 165 45.23 16.49 10.42
C THR A 165 44.01 16.86 9.57
N VAL A 166 43.61 15.99 8.67
CA VAL A 166 42.40 16.14 7.81
C VAL A 166 41.43 15.00 8.14
N ASN A 167 40.16 15.35 8.30
CA ASN A 167 39.06 14.37 8.42
C ASN A 167 38.04 14.69 7.34
N GLY A 168 37.45 13.64 6.77
CA GLY A 168 36.40 13.76 5.78
C GLY A 168 35.30 12.71 5.98
N THR A 169 34.07 13.10 5.68
CA THR A 169 32.91 12.21 5.61
C THR A 169 32.12 12.48 4.35
N LEU A 170 31.64 11.41 3.73
CA LEU A 170 30.77 11.46 2.56
C LEU A 170 29.67 10.42 2.77
N ASN A 171 28.42 10.83 2.67
CA ASN A 171 27.26 9.97 2.78
C ASN A 171 26.38 10.15 1.57
N TYR A 172 25.95 9.07 0.97
CA TYR A 172 24.97 9.05 -0.10
C TYR A 172 23.86 8.11 0.26
N THR A 173 22.61 8.53 0.08
CA THR A 173 21.43 7.72 0.29
C THR A 173 20.50 7.83 -0.90
N ALA A 174 20.07 6.69 -1.43
CA ALA A 174 18.99 6.58 -2.40
C ALA A 174 17.83 5.84 -1.74
N THR A 175 16.65 6.48 -1.72
CA THR A 175 15.42 5.93 -1.16
C THR A 175 14.35 5.89 -2.22
N ASP A 176 13.72 4.73 -2.43
CA ASP A 176 12.55 4.50 -3.28
C ASP A 176 11.41 4.05 -2.36
N PHE A 177 10.41 4.90 -2.20
CA PHE A 177 9.22 4.63 -1.41
C PHE A 177 8.01 4.57 -2.32
N LYS A 178 7.15 3.56 -2.12
CA LYS A 178 5.87 3.41 -2.83
C LYS A 178 4.78 3.07 -1.85
N THR A 179 3.60 3.63 -2.09
CA THR A 179 2.41 3.37 -1.29
C THR A 179 1.17 3.43 -2.17
N PRO A 180 0.12 2.63 -1.89
CA PRO A 180 -1.19 2.90 -2.46
C PRO A 180 -1.76 4.20 -1.90
N PRO A 181 -2.76 4.82 -2.55
CA PRO A 181 -3.44 5.99 -2.02
C PRO A 181 -4.07 5.69 -0.65
N ILE A 182 -3.58 6.33 0.39
CA ILE A 182 -3.97 6.06 1.78
C ILE A 182 -4.87 7.14 2.40
N ALA A 183 -5.38 8.07 1.61
CA ALA A 183 -6.30 9.09 2.12
C ALA A 183 -7.44 8.42 2.92
N ALA A 184 -7.72 8.93 4.11
CA ALA A 184 -8.71 8.35 5.00
C ALA A 184 -10.16 8.74 4.63
N ALA A 185 -10.34 9.62 3.66
CA ALA A 185 -11.65 10.08 3.25
C ALA A 185 -12.35 9.06 2.36
N TYR A 186 -13.60 8.78 2.68
CA TYR A 186 -14.52 8.14 1.75
C TYR A 186 -14.72 9.10 0.58
N SER A 187 -14.27 8.69 -0.59
CA SER A 187 -14.42 9.50 -1.79
C SER A 187 -15.56 8.99 -2.65
N SER A 188 -16.47 9.87 -2.94
CA SER A 188 -17.58 9.66 -3.87
C SER A 188 -17.24 10.27 -5.24
N GLY A 189 -16.19 9.86 -5.88
CA GLY A 189 -15.94 10.24 -7.27
C GLY A 189 -14.81 11.25 -7.50
N SER A 190 -13.77 11.18 -6.75
CA SER A 190 -12.50 11.80 -7.12
C SER A 190 -11.43 10.74 -7.31
N SER A 191 -10.36 11.08 -8.01
CA SER A 191 -9.16 10.26 -8.21
C SER A 191 -8.55 9.72 -6.90
N ASP A 192 -9.04 10.19 -5.78
CA ASP A 192 -8.55 9.86 -4.46
C ASP A 192 -9.33 8.70 -3.84
N SER A 193 -9.47 7.62 -4.56
CA SER A 193 -10.07 6.39 -4.02
C SER A 193 -9.24 5.88 -2.86
N SER A 194 -9.56 6.32 -1.66
CA SER A 194 -8.89 5.87 -0.44
C SER A 194 -8.97 4.36 -0.31
N LEU A 195 -7.82 3.69 -0.31
CA LEU A 195 -7.76 2.26 -0.08
C LEU A 195 -8.45 1.87 1.23
N TYR A 196 -8.06 2.51 2.33
CA TYR A 196 -8.60 2.19 3.65
C TYR A 196 -10.05 2.59 3.80
N GLY A 197 -10.43 3.77 3.28
CA GLY A 197 -11.83 4.19 3.27
C GLY A 197 -12.72 3.17 2.58
N ASN A 198 -12.36 2.72 1.40
CA ASN A 198 -13.14 1.76 0.63
C ASN A 198 -13.20 0.38 1.32
N VAL A 199 -12.13 -0.08 1.94
CA VAL A 199 -12.12 -1.35 2.66
C VAL A 199 -12.93 -1.27 3.96
N PHE A 200 -12.77 -0.23 4.75
CA PHE A 200 -13.47 -0.09 6.03
C PHE A 200 -14.98 0.10 5.86
N TYR A 201 -15.39 0.78 4.78
CA TYR A 201 -16.79 0.93 4.43
C TYR A 201 -17.37 -0.26 3.65
N THR A 202 -16.56 -1.23 3.25
CA THR A 202 -17.08 -2.44 2.59
C THR A 202 -18.03 -3.18 3.53
N PRO A 203 -19.26 -3.44 3.11
CA PRO A 203 -20.24 -4.18 3.93
C PRO A 203 -19.74 -5.58 4.28
N ARG A 204 -20.14 -6.05 5.45
CA ARG A 204 -19.72 -7.37 5.94
C ARG A 204 -20.17 -8.54 5.08
N SER A 205 -21.22 -8.37 4.27
CA SER A 205 -21.69 -9.37 3.31
C SER A 205 -20.89 -9.41 2.00
N VAL A 206 -19.88 -8.55 1.84
CA VAL A 206 -19.04 -8.46 0.65
C VAL A 206 -17.61 -8.90 0.99
N GLY A 207 -17.15 -9.98 0.38
CA GLY A 207 -15.78 -10.47 0.49
C GLY A 207 -14.92 -9.95 -0.67
N ILE A 208 -14.01 -9.01 -0.41
CA ILE A 208 -13.16 -8.42 -1.46
C ILE A 208 -12.21 -9.42 -2.10
N ALA A 209 -11.73 -10.40 -1.34
CA ALA A 209 -10.82 -11.42 -1.84
C ALA A 209 -11.51 -12.43 -2.78
N GLN A 210 -12.83 -12.57 -2.67
CA GLN A 210 -13.62 -13.52 -3.46
C GLN A 210 -14.18 -12.88 -4.73
N LEU A 211 -14.16 -11.56 -4.84
CA LEU A 211 -14.67 -10.83 -5.98
C LEU A 211 -13.56 -10.54 -7.00
N PRO A 212 -13.72 -10.89 -8.28
CA PRO A 212 -12.86 -10.40 -9.34
C PRO A 212 -12.84 -8.87 -9.33
N TYR A 213 -11.66 -8.27 -9.40
CA TYR A 213 -11.48 -6.83 -9.27
C TYR A 213 -11.14 -6.11 -10.58
N ALA A 214 -10.74 -6.87 -11.61
CA ALA A 214 -10.33 -6.29 -12.88
C ALA A 214 -11.01 -7.00 -14.06
N HIS A 215 -11.40 -6.23 -15.05
CA HIS A 215 -11.90 -6.75 -16.32
C HIS A 215 -10.78 -7.48 -17.06
N PRO A 216 -10.95 -8.75 -17.44
CA PRO A 216 -9.85 -9.58 -17.95
C PRO A 216 -9.26 -9.10 -19.29
N ILE A 217 -10.02 -8.34 -20.09
CA ILE A 217 -9.57 -7.84 -21.38
C ILE A 217 -9.05 -6.41 -21.29
N THR A 218 -9.76 -5.53 -20.59
CA THR A 218 -9.45 -4.09 -20.56
C THR A 218 -8.62 -3.66 -19.34
N GLY A 219 -8.54 -4.51 -18.32
CA GLY A 219 -7.91 -4.17 -17.03
C GLY A 219 -8.73 -3.19 -16.17
N ALA A 220 -9.89 -2.74 -16.65
CA ALA A 220 -10.71 -1.78 -15.93
C ALA A 220 -11.22 -2.34 -14.59
N SER A 221 -11.39 -1.46 -13.61
CA SER A 221 -11.96 -1.82 -12.32
C SER A 221 -13.39 -2.35 -12.47
N ILE A 222 -13.65 -3.51 -11.91
CA ILE A 222 -14.99 -4.07 -11.76
C ILE A 222 -15.30 -4.22 -10.28
N TYR A 223 -16.52 -3.82 -9.90
CA TYR A 223 -16.97 -3.96 -8.51
C TYR A 223 -18.50 -4.06 -8.48
N TYR A 224 -19.05 -4.56 -7.37
CA TYR A 224 -20.49 -4.73 -7.23
C TYR A 224 -21.26 -3.39 -7.24
N ARG A 225 -20.59 -2.27 -7.06
CA ARG A 225 -21.17 -0.92 -7.10
C ARG A 225 -20.51 -0.07 -8.19
N SER A 226 -21.29 0.29 -9.17
CA SER A 226 -20.81 1.09 -10.31
C SER A 226 -21.13 2.58 -10.20
N SER A 227 -22.16 2.94 -9.41
CA SER A 227 -22.76 4.28 -9.49
C SER A 227 -22.19 5.31 -8.53
N ASN A 228 -21.30 4.93 -7.62
CA ASN A 228 -20.88 5.79 -6.52
C ASN A 228 -19.37 6.10 -6.51
N GLY A 229 -18.71 6.00 -7.61
CA GLY A 229 -17.30 6.33 -7.67
C GLY A 229 -16.40 5.45 -6.78
N ILE A 230 -16.86 4.27 -6.40
CA ILE A 230 -16.12 3.39 -5.50
C ILE A 230 -15.46 2.29 -6.30
N GLN A 231 -14.17 2.24 -6.18
CA GLN A 231 -13.29 1.32 -6.84
C GLN A 231 -13.02 0.09 -5.97
N HIS A 232 -12.87 -1.06 -6.60
CA HIS A 232 -12.49 -2.27 -5.87
C HIS A 232 -11.14 -2.06 -5.17
N PRO A 233 -11.02 -2.30 -3.84
CA PRO A 233 -9.77 -2.03 -3.10
C PRO A 233 -8.55 -2.73 -3.69
N LEU A 234 -8.68 -3.99 -4.14
CA LEU A 234 -7.58 -4.72 -4.77
C LEU A 234 -7.21 -4.15 -6.15
N TRP A 235 -8.17 -3.55 -6.87
CA TRP A 235 -7.84 -2.82 -8.09
C TRP A 235 -7.01 -1.57 -7.76
N THR A 236 -7.40 -0.81 -6.75
CA THR A 236 -6.65 0.35 -6.27
C THR A 236 -5.21 -0.01 -5.96
N VAL A 237 -4.99 -1.06 -5.16
CA VAL A 237 -3.62 -1.51 -4.81
C VAL A 237 -2.77 -1.84 -6.03
N ASN A 238 -3.36 -2.46 -7.05
CA ASN A 238 -2.61 -2.97 -8.20
C ASN A 238 -2.48 -1.97 -9.35
N ASN A 239 -3.28 -0.91 -9.37
CA ASN A 239 -3.40 -0.01 -10.51
C ASN A 239 -3.24 1.47 -10.19
N THR A 240 -3.02 1.81 -8.92
CA THR A 240 -2.77 3.18 -8.48
C THR A 240 -1.61 3.20 -7.51
N GLY A 241 -0.99 4.34 -7.33
CA GLY A 241 0.06 4.47 -6.33
C GLY A 241 0.69 5.85 -6.31
N ASP A 242 1.30 6.11 -5.16
CA ASP A 242 2.18 7.25 -4.94
C ASP A 242 3.60 6.72 -4.76
N ALA A 243 4.53 7.30 -5.48
CA ALA A 243 5.94 6.95 -5.42
C ALA A 243 6.78 8.19 -5.12
N GLN A 244 7.78 8.02 -4.28
CA GLN A 244 8.75 9.05 -3.96
C GLN A 244 10.16 8.48 -4.10
N MET A 245 10.97 9.10 -4.93
CA MET A 245 12.38 8.79 -5.08
C MET A 245 13.22 9.93 -4.54
N THR A 246 14.08 9.65 -3.56
CA THR A 246 14.95 10.64 -2.95
C THR A 246 16.41 10.25 -3.08
N HIS A 247 17.24 11.16 -3.56
CA HIS A 247 18.69 11.06 -3.56
C HIS A 247 19.27 12.15 -2.68
N ARG A 248 20.08 11.78 -1.69
CA ARG A 248 20.72 12.74 -0.80
C ARG A 248 22.21 12.48 -0.70
N LEU A 249 22.99 13.52 -0.86
CA LEU A 249 24.43 13.51 -0.69
C LEU A 249 24.82 14.56 0.37
N PHE A 250 25.43 14.11 1.46
CA PHE A 250 25.85 15.01 2.51
C PHE A 250 27.18 14.57 3.10
N GLY A 251 27.90 15.54 3.62
CA GLY A 251 29.18 15.25 4.22
C GLY A 251 29.96 16.50 4.58
N GLY A 252 31.22 16.33 4.85
CA GLY A 252 32.09 17.44 5.15
C GLY A 252 33.56 17.04 5.24
N VAL A 253 34.38 18.05 5.18
CA VAL A 253 35.82 17.94 5.38
C VAL A 253 36.26 18.95 6.45
N SER A 254 37.15 18.55 7.32
CA SER A 254 37.81 19.46 8.27
C SER A 254 39.32 19.27 8.23
N ALA A 255 40.03 20.38 8.29
CA ALA A 255 41.48 20.42 8.44
C ALA A 255 41.82 21.13 9.73
N GLN A 256 42.68 20.53 10.52
CA GLN A 256 43.24 21.10 11.73
C GLN A 256 44.73 21.34 11.51
N TYR A 257 45.17 22.54 11.86
CA TYR A 257 46.57 22.92 11.87
C TYR A 257 47.01 23.34 13.27
N ASP A 258 47.91 22.57 13.85
CA ASP A 258 48.48 22.81 15.16
C ASP A 258 49.67 23.77 15.00
N ILE A 259 49.43 25.07 15.25
CA ILE A 259 50.38 26.14 15.09
C ILE A 259 51.50 26.02 16.15
N SER A 260 51.10 25.77 17.40
CA SER A 260 51.98 25.50 18.55
C SER A 260 51.28 24.56 19.52
N ASP A 261 51.95 24.16 20.59
CA ASP A 261 51.38 23.26 21.62
C ASP A 261 50.10 23.80 22.26
N ASN A 262 49.95 25.12 22.26
CA ASN A 262 48.80 25.81 22.89
C ASN A 262 47.83 26.47 21.90
N LEU A 263 48.08 26.40 20.59
CA LEU A 263 47.27 27.07 19.59
C LEU A 263 47.05 26.17 18.38
N ASN A 264 45.80 25.92 18.07
CA ASN A 264 45.41 25.24 16.82
C ASN A 264 44.34 26.05 16.06
N LEU A 265 44.35 25.86 14.77
CA LEU A 265 43.34 26.39 13.85
C LEU A 265 42.60 25.22 13.20
N ARG A 266 41.28 25.24 13.24
CA ARG A 266 40.45 24.26 12.55
C ARG A 266 39.52 24.95 11.57
N TYR A 267 39.54 24.47 10.34
CA TYR A 267 38.59 24.85 9.31
C TYR A 267 37.71 23.66 8.96
N SER A 268 36.40 23.88 8.82
CA SER A 268 35.45 22.83 8.46
C SER A 268 34.53 23.34 7.37
N TYR A 269 34.28 22.50 6.38
CA TYR A 269 33.32 22.73 5.31
C TYR A 269 32.34 21.57 5.28
N GLY A 270 31.03 21.85 5.25
CA GLY A 270 29.97 20.86 5.14
C GLY A 270 29.07 21.17 3.95
N TYR A 271 28.50 20.14 3.38
CA TYR A 271 27.50 20.24 2.32
C TYR A 271 26.39 19.21 2.53
N ASP A 272 25.19 19.56 2.07
CA ASP A 272 24.00 18.70 2.07
C ASP A 272 23.16 19.08 0.86
N VAL A 273 22.97 18.13 -0.05
CA VAL A 273 22.19 18.31 -1.27
C VAL A 273 21.25 17.11 -1.41
N TYR A 274 20.00 17.37 -1.71
CA TYR A 274 19.05 16.32 -2.04
C TYR A 274 18.22 16.68 -3.26
N SER A 275 17.73 15.63 -3.94
CA SER A 275 16.76 15.68 -5.01
C SER A 275 15.62 14.72 -4.68
N GLU A 276 14.40 15.13 -4.93
CA GLU A 276 13.20 14.35 -4.66
C GLU A 276 12.27 14.41 -5.86
N ASP A 277 11.84 13.25 -6.32
CA ASP A 277 10.83 13.08 -7.35
C ASP A 277 9.60 12.39 -6.75
N ASN A 278 8.45 13.04 -6.88
CA ASN A 278 7.16 12.53 -6.44
C ASN A 278 6.27 12.23 -7.65
N THR A 279 5.75 11.03 -7.71
CA THR A 279 4.86 10.58 -8.78
C THR A 279 3.59 9.99 -8.19
N SER A 280 2.44 10.45 -8.67
CA SER A 280 1.14 9.85 -8.40
C SER A 280 0.55 9.34 -9.71
N TYR A 281 0.05 8.13 -9.73
CA TYR A 281 -0.49 7.52 -10.94
C TYR A 281 -1.74 6.71 -10.69
N GLN A 282 -2.58 6.61 -11.70
CA GLN A 282 -3.71 5.71 -11.80
C GLN A 282 -3.78 5.15 -13.22
N ASN A 283 -3.84 3.84 -13.34
CA ASN A 283 -3.99 3.18 -14.63
C ASN A 283 -5.37 3.46 -15.25
N LYS A 284 -5.46 3.34 -16.57
CA LYS A 284 -6.75 3.43 -17.29
C LYS A 284 -7.73 2.40 -16.74
N GLY A 285 -9.02 2.79 -16.68
CA GLY A 285 -10.08 1.90 -16.21
C GLY A 285 -10.47 2.07 -14.74
N GLY A 286 -9.89 3.03 -14.02
CA GLY A 286 -10.37 3.45 -12.72
C GLY A 286 -11.75 4.11 -12.76
N VAL A 287 -12.32 4.38 -11.60
CA VAL A 287 -13.73 4.79 -11.47
C VAL A 287 -14.01 6.21 -11.96
N ASP A 288 -13.04 7.12 -11.87
CA ASP A 288 -13.24 8.55 -12.08
C ASP A 288 -13.15 9.01 -13.54
N GLY A 289 -12.96 8.11 -14.47
CA GLY A 289 -12.86 8.46 -15.87
C GLY A 289 -13.58 7.50 -16.79
N SER A 290 -13.89 7.95 -17.99
CA SER A 290 -14.23 7.03 -19.05
C SER A 290 -13.00 6.19 -19.42
N LEU A 291 -13.20 4.98 -19.91
CA LEU A 291 -12.11 4.13 -20.44
C LEU A 291 -11.28 4.85 -21.50
N GLU A 292 -11.85 5.86 -22.14
CA GLU A 292 -11.25 6.61 -23.23
C GLU A 292 -10.42 7.82 -22.75
N THR A 293 -10.71 8.36 -21.56
CA THR A 293 -10.14 9.64 -21.10
C THR A 293 -9.07 9.49 -20.04
N GLN A 294 -8.89 8.32 -19.47
CA GLN A 294 -7.82 8.11 -18.49
C GLN A 294 -6.49 7.90 -19.24
N SER A 295 -5.75 8.97 -19.37
CA SER A 295 -4.32 8.90 -19.65
C SER A 295 -3.59 8.70 -18.33
N GLY A 296 -2.78 7.66 -18.24
CA GLY A 296 -1.83 7.51 -17.15
C GLY A 296 -0.77 8.60 -17.21
#